data_6714c0fe5caed5a953e18d1091f7b44f
#
_entry.id   6714c0fe5caed5a953e18d1091f7b44f
#
_cell.length_a   1.000
_cell.length_b   1.000
_cell.length_c   1.000
_cell.angle_alpha   90.00
_cell.angle_beta   90.00
_cell.angle_gamma   90.00
#
_symmetry.space_group_name_H-M   'P 1'
#
loop_
_entity.id
_entity.type
_entity.pdbx_description
1 polymer ?
#
loop_
_entity_poly.entity_id
_entity_poly.type
_entity_poly.pdbx_seq_one_letter_code
_entity_poly.pdbx_strand_id
1 'polypeptide(L)' 'MYNKIDGDFDDVAISTFKVSLPAEHDLRKSLTGKPVTSVHRLMDRIDKYKRIEENQQ' A
#
# COMPACT_ATOMS: atom_id res chain seq x y z
N MET A 1 -11.96 -6.58 21.45
CA MET A 1 -12.88 -6.94 20.50
C MET A 1 -12.83 -6.10 19.30
N TYR A 2 -12.79 -4.85 19.43
CA TYR A 2 -12.68 -4.08 18.24
C TYR A 2 -11.35 -4.22 17.59
N ASN A 3 -10.45 -4.91 18.15
CA ASN A 3 -9.17 -5.14 17.50
C ASN A 3 -9.31 -5.85 16.19
N LYS A 4 -10.25 -6.77 16.11
CA LYS A 4 -10.46 -7.49 14.90
C LYS A 4 -10.92 -6.59 13.78
N ILE A 5 -11.75 -5.64 14.14
CA ILE A 5 -12.26 -4.72 13.14
C ILE A 5 -11.14 -3.94 12.52
N ASP A 6 -10.17 -3.56 13.34
CA ASP A 6 -9.04 -2.82 12.81
C ASP A 6 -8.28 -3.64 11.78
N GLY A 7 -8.07 -4.92 12.09
CA GLY A 7 -7.36 -5.77 11.17
C GLY A 7 -8.10 -5.94 9.87
N ASP A 8 -9.40 -6.12 9.95
CA ASP A 8 -10.19 -6.28 8.76
C ASP A 8 -10.18 -5.01 7.93
N PHE A 9 -10.24 -3.89 8.61
CA PHE A 9 -10.27 -2.62 7.95
C PHE A 9 -8.97 -2.39 7.17
N ASP A 10 -7.86 -2.73 7.78
CA ASP A 10 -6.58 -2.57 7.11
C ASP A 10 -6.52 -3.39 5.85
N ASP A 11 -7.00 -4.62 5.95
CA ASP A 11 -6.96 -5.51 4.81
C ASP A 11 -7.78 -4.95 3.66
N VAL A 12 -8.97 -4.48 3.96
CA VAL A 12 -9.84 -3.92 2.93
C VAL A 12 -9.23 -2.68 2.32
N ALA A 13 -8.68 -1.82 3.16
CA ALA A 13 -8.08 -0.59 2.67
C ALA A 13 -6.91 -0.87 1.75
N ILE A 14 -6.07 -1.80 2.13
CA ILE A 14 -4.91 -2.15 1.34
C ILE A 14 -5.34 -2.75 0.01
N SER A 15 -6.31 -3.63 0.04
CA SER A 15 -6.82 -4.26 -1.16
C SER A 15 -7.40 -3.23 -2.11
N THR A 16 -8.20 -2.34 -1.58
CA THR A 16 -8.85 -1.31 -2.38
C THR A 16 -7.81 -0.41 -3.03
N PHE A 17 -6.81 -0.02 -2.26
CA PHE A 17 -5.77 0.83 -2.80
C PHE A 17 -5.01 0.13 -3.90
N LYS A 18 -4.68 -1.12 -3.68
CA LYS A 18 -3.91 -1.89 -4.63
C LYS A 18 -4.66 -2.02 -5.96
N VAL A 19 -5.95 -2.28 -5.87
CA VAL A 19 -6.77 -2.46 -7.06
C VAL A 19 -6.92 -1.15 -7.83
N SER A 20 -6.87 -0.03 -7.14
CA SER A 20 -7.04 1.23 -7.83
C SER A 20 -5.78 1.65 -8.58
N LEU A 21 -4.67 0.98 -8.37
CA LEU A 21 -3.45 1.27 -9.11
C LEU A 21 -3.42 0.48 -10.41
N PRO A 22 -2.82 1.04 -11.47
CA PRO A 22 -2.66 0.29 -12.71
C PRO A 22 -1.77 -0.92 -12.49
N ALA A 23 -2.02 -1.98 -13.26
CA ALA A 23 -1.26 -3.20 -13.08
C ALA A 23 0.22 -3.01 -13.35
N GLU A 24 0.56 -2.08 -14.20
CA GLU A 24 1.97 -1.87 -14.52
C GLU A 24 2.65 -0.86 -13.61
N HIS A 25 1.91 -0.31 -12.66
CA HIS A 25 2.50 0.66 -11.75
C HIS A 25 3.52 -0.04 -10.85
N ASP A 26 4.66 0.61 -10.66
CA ASP A 26 5.72 0.02 -9.85
C ASP A 26 5.26 -0.26 -8.44
N LEU A 27 4.52 0.65 -7.86
CA LEU A 27 4.05 0.47 -6.50
C LEU A 27 3.15 -0.75 -6.40
N ARG A 28 2.29 -0.95 -7.39
CA ARG A 28 1.42 -2.11 -7.38
C ARG A 28 2.24 -3.40 -7.47
N LYS A 29 3.24 -3.40 -8.32
CA LYS A 29 4.11 -4.57 -8.44
C LYS A 29 4.82 -4.85 -7.13
N SER A 30 5.26 -3.80 -6.47
CA SER A 30 5.93 -3.95 -5.19
C SER A 30 4.99 -4.55 -4.15
N LEU A 31 3.74 -4.10 -4.14
CA LEU A 31 2.77 -4.61 -3.19
C LEU A 31 2.41 -6.06 -3.49
N THR A 32 2.44 -6.44 -4.76
CA THR A 32 2.17 -7.82 -5.13
C THR A 32 3.29 -8.74 -4.71
N GLY A 33 4.53 -8.29 -4.89
CA GLY A 33 5.68 -9.10 -4.50
C GLY A 33 5.86 -9.16 -3.00
N LYS A 34 5.69 -8.03 -2.34
CA LYS A 34 5.83 -7.98 -0.90
C LYS A 34 4.61 -7.28 -0.32
N PRO A 35 3.53 -7.99 -0.08
CA PRO A 35 2.31 -7.37 0.43
C PRO A 35 2.50 -6.81 1.83
N VAL A 36 1.88 -5.68 2.08
CA VAL A 36 1.90 -5.10 3.41
C VAL A 36 0.71 -5.63 4.20
N THR A 37 0.84 -5.61 5.51
CA THR A 37 -0.19 -6.18 6.36
C THR A 37 -0.96 -5.12 7.13
N SER A 38 -0.58 -3.86 7.02
CA SER A 38 -1.29 -2.80 7.72
C SER A 38 -1.25 -1.53 6.91
N VAL A 39 -2.22 -0.67 7.16
CA VAL A 39 -2.29 0.60 6.47
C VAL A 39 -1.07 1.46 6.78
N HIS A 40 -0.57 1.34 7.99
CA HIS A 40 0.59 2.10 8.38
C HIS A 40 1.79 1.77 7.49
N ARG A 41 1.97 0.50 7.22
CA ARG A 41 3.04 0.06 6.35
C ARG A 41 2.79 0.47 4.91
N LEU A 42 1.54 0.46 4.52
CA LEU A 42 1.17 0.88 3.18
C LEU A 42 1.54 2.35 2.96
N MET A 43 1.21 3.18 3.92
CA MET A 43 1.53 4.60 3.80
C MET A 43 3.04 4.82 3.74
N ASP A 44 3.76 4.03 4.50
CA ASP A 44 5.20 4.11 4.50
C ASP A 44 5.75 3.80 3.11
N ARG A 45 5.20 2.78 2.48
CA ARG A 45 5.63 2.39 1.15
C ARG A 45 5.30 3.46 0.12
N ILE A 46 4.12 4.06 0.24
CA ILE A 46 3.71 5.12 -0.65
C ILE A 46 4.64 6.31 -0.53
N ASP A 47 4.96 6.68 0.69
CA ASP A 47 5.84 7.81 0.93
C ASP A 47 7.20 7.58 0.31
N LYS A 48 7.69 6.36 0.44
CA LYS A 48 8.98 6.01 -0.13
C LYS A 48 8.98 6.18 -1.64
N TYR A 49 7.92 5.75 -2.28
CA TYR A 49 7.85 5.87 -3.75
C TYR A 49 7.70 7.32 -4.18
N LYS A 50 7.00 8.10 -3.40
CA LYS A 50 6.87 9.51 -3.72
C LYS A 50 8.21 10.22 -3.66
N ARG A 51 9.02 9.87 -2.68
CA ARG A 51 10.31 10.49 -2.55
C ARG A 51 11.19 10.17 -3.73
N ILE A 52 11.13 8.93 -4.19
CA ILE A 52 11.93 8.53 -5.33
C ILE A 52 11.54 9.32 -6.56
N GLU A 53 10.25 9.50 -6.74
CA GLU A 53 9.77 10.24 -7.90
C GLU A 53 10.21 11.69 -7.86
N GLU A 54 10.14 12.27 -6.69
CA GLU A 54 10.53 13.67 -6.55
C GLU A 54 12.01 13.84 -6.79
N ASN A 55 12.78 12.89 -6.35
CA ASN A 55 14.22 12.98 -6.53
C ASN A 55 14.64 12.84 -7.97
N GLN A 56 13.84 12.19 -8.76
CA GLN A 56 14.19 11.99 -10.13
C GLN A 56 14.03 13.22 -10.98
N GLN A 57 13.40 14.21 -10.44
CA GLN A 57 13.28 15.43 -11.16
C GLN A 57 14.55 16.21 -11.09
#